data_19b7cb4ceb9f7efa6b0f608032070a29
#
_entry.id   19b7cb4ceb9f7efa6b0f608032070a29
#
_cell.length_a   1.000
_cell.length_b   1.000
_cell.length_c   1.000
_cell.angle_alpha   90.00
_cell.angle_beta   90.00
_cell.angle_gamma   90.00
#
_symmetry.space_group_name_H-M   'P 1'
#
loop_
_entity.id
_entity.type
_entity.pdbx_description
1 polymer ?
#
loop_
_entity_poly.entity_id
_entity_poly.type
_entity_poly.pdbx_seq_one_letter_code
_entity_poly.pdbx_strand_id
1 'polypeptide(L)'
;MRSIAKVLFLVLAVASTGLFSTAHATDHTVLMNGDYFGAMFFDPPIIDIAPGDRVRWQNVVAIQHTATSGTECTPSGSWTTGIINPGQTSAYVTFATVGSIDYFCRFHCEMGMTGIINVKTPTVSTRPVTWSAIKALYRATTPR
;
A
#
# COMPACT_ATOMS: atom_id res chain seq x y z
N MET A 1 -71.78 -18.99 4.31
CA MET A 1 -70.94 -17.85 3.80
C MET A 1 -69.66 -17.80 4.58
N ARG A 2 -68.56 -18.22 3.98
CA ARG A 2 -67.25 -18.29 4.65
C ARG A 2 -66.40 -17.12 4.18
N SER A 3 -66.07 -16.23 5.13
CA SER A 3 -65.19 -15.08 4.89
C SER A 3 -63.73 -15.53 4.92
N ILE A 4 -63.01 -15.36 3.80
CA ILE A 4 -61.60 -15.69 3.68
C ILE A 4 -60.81 -14.44 4.02
N ALA A 5 -60.20 -14.44 5.22
CA ALA A 5 -59.24 -13.41 5.63
C ALA A 5 -57.94 -13.57 4.83
N LYS A 6 -57.63 -12.60 3.99
CA LYS A 6 -56.33 -12.51 3.30
C LYS A 6 -55.28 -12.02 4.26
N VAL A 7 -54.37 -12.90 4.71
CA VAL A 7 -53.20 -12.54 5.46
C VAL A 7 -52.18 -12.00 4.47
N LEU A 8 -51.91 -10.71 4.53
CA LEU A 8 -50.86 -10.02 3.74
C LEU A 8 -49.51 -10.17 4.46
N PHE A 9 -48.67 -11.08 3.95
CA PHE A 9 -47.28 -11.17 4.43
C PHE A 9 -46.49 -10.02 3.84
N LEU A 10 -46.13 -9.04 4.68
CA LEU A 10 -45.20 -7.97 4.34
C LEU A 10 -43.77 -8.51 4.53
N VAL A 11 -43.11 -8.87 3.42
CA VAL A 11 -41.69 -9.24 3.43
C VAL A 11 -40.85 -7.96 3.51
N LEU A 12 -40.34 -7.68 4.70
CA LEU A 12 -39.41 -6.57 4.92
C LEU A 12 -38.03 -6.97 4.37
N ALA A 13 -37.70 -6.52 3.17
CA ALA A 13 -36.36 -6.67 2.60
C ALA A 13 -35.41 -5.72 3.34
N VAL A 14 -34.61 -6.25 4.27
CA VAL A 14 -33.51 -5.52 4.89
C VAL A 14 -32.39 -5.42 3.85
N ALA A 15 -32.33 -4.30 3.14
CA ALA A 15 -31.20 -3.96 2.30
C ALA A 15 -30.00 -3.66 3.23
N SER A 16 -29.12 -4.65 3.42
CA SER A 16 -27.82 -4.44 4.06
C SER A 16 -26.95 -3.63 3.11
N THR A 17 -26.94 -2.30 3.25
CA THR A 17 -25.95 -1.44 2.62
C THR A 17 -24.60 -1.71 3.31
N GLY A 18 -23.85 -2.67 2.77
CA GLY A 18 -22.47 -2.90 3.17
C GLY A 18 -21.71 -1.62 2.91
N LEU A 19 -21.17 -1.00 3.95
CA LEU A 19 -20.21 0.08 3.84
C LEU A 19 -18.93 -0.50 3.24
N PHE A 20 -18.82 -0.49 1.89
CA PHE A 20 -17.57 -0.79 1.22
C PHE A 20 -16.63 0.38 1.51
N SER A 21 -15.69 0.17 2.44
CA SER A 21 -14.57 1.08 2.59
C SER A 21 -13.74 0.98 1.31
N THR A 22 -13.74 2.01 0.49
CA THR A 22 -12.84 2.12 -0.65
C THR A 22 -11.43 2.28 -0.11
N ALA A 23 -10.61 1.24 -0.24
CA ALA A 23 -9.19 1.36 0.01
C ALA A 23 -8.64 2.33 -1.04
N HIS A 24 -8.19 3.51 -0.60
CA HIS A 24 -7.50 4.46 -1.46
C HIS A 24 -6.05 3.98 -1.63
N ALA A 25 -5.60 3.88 -2.88
CA ALA A 25 -4.20 3.62 -3.19
C ALA A 25 -3.34 4.79 -2.67
N THR A 26 -2.31 4.47 -1.91
CA THR A 26 -1.34 5.45 -1.39
C THR A 26 -0.13 5.54 -2.32
N ASP A 27 0.39 6.75 -2.49
CA ASP A 27 1.59 7.01 -3.27
C ASP A 27 2.82 7.07 -2.37
N HIS A 28 3.83 6.27 -2.68
CA HIS A 28 5.09 6.22 -1.97
C HIS A 28 6.23 6.70 -2.87
N THR A 29 7.24 7.34 -2.27
CA THR A 29 8.45 7.74 -2.97
C THR A 29 9.65 7.16 -2.26
N VAL A 30 10.53 6.48 -3.01
CA VAL A 30 11.83 5.99 -2.56
C VAL A 30 12.90 6.87 -3.19
N LEU A 31 13.84 7.36 -2.39
CA LEU A 31 14.95 8.14 -2.89
C LEU A 31 16.08 7.21 -3.37
N MET A 32 16.71 7.56 -4.47
CA MET A 32 17.98 7.01 -4.90
C MET A 32 19.07 7.93 -4.39
N ASN A 33 19.78 7.49 -3.37
CA ASN A 33 20.64 8.32 -2.54
C ASN A 33 22.08 7.79 -2.52
N GLY A 34 22.98 8.52 -1.93
CA GLY A 34 24.39 8.15 -1.72
C GLY A 34 24.96 8.82 -0.50
N ASP A 35 25.97 8.21 0.08
CA ASP A 35 26.68 8.77 1.21
C ASP A 35 28.00 9.47 0.78
N TYR A 36 28.66 10.10 1.74
CA TYR A 36 29.95 10.78 1.55
C TYR A 36 31.09 9.83 1.11
N PHE A 37 30.95 8.53 1.39
CA PHE A 37 31.94 7.50 1.05
C PHE A 37 31.72 6.85 -0.30
N GLY A 38 30.67 7.27 -1.04
CA GLY A 38 30.34 6.78 -2.38
C GLY A 38 29.42 5.55 -2.40
N ALA A 39 28.88 5.10 -1.27
CA ALA A 39 27.87 4.06 -1.27
C ALA A 39 26.56 4.61 -1.84
N MET A 40 25.93 3.82 -2.74
CA MET A 40 24.63 4.15 -3.34
C MET A 40 23.56 3.24 -2.74
N PHE A 41 22.42 3.82 -2.37
CA PHE A 41 21.33 3.07 -1.70
C PHE A 41 19.95 3.65 -2.01
N PHE A 42 18.94 2.83 -1.82
CA PHE A 42 17.54 3.27 -1.79
C PHE A 42 17.17 3.72 -0.37
N ASP A 43 16.41 4.82 -0.27
CA ASP A 43 16.01 5.37 1.01
C ASP A 43 14.48 5.65 1.04
N PRO A 44 13.71 4.92 1.85
CA PRO A 44 14.14 3.79 2.67
C PRO A 44 14.47 2.54 1.83
N PRO A 45 15.38 1.66 2.32
CA PRO A 45 15.74 0.43 1.60
C PRO A 45 14.63 -0.63 1.63
N ILE A 46 13.75 -0.56 2.62
CA ILE A 46 12.60 -1.46 2.76
C ILE A 46 11.36 -0.60 3.03
N ILE A 47 10.28 -0.85 2.27
CA ILE A 47 9.00 -0.21 2.51
C ILE A 47 7.89 -1.26 2.65
N ASP A 48 6.96 -0.98 3.55
CA ASP A 48 5.72 -1.74 3.72
C ASP A 48 4.57 -0.94 3.10
N ILE A 49 3.83 -1.56 2.20
CA ILE A 49 2.72 -0.93 1.47
C ILE A 49 1.49 -1.84 1.46
N ALA A 50 0.32 -1.29 1.14
CA ALA A 50 -0.91 -2.06 0.95
C ALA A 50 -1.09 -2.50 -0.52
N PRO A 51 -1.87 -3.58 -0.79
CA PRO A 51 -2.26 -3.93 -2.15
C PRO A 51 -2.99 -2.77 -2.84
N GLY A 52 -2.53 -2.43 -4.04
CA GLY A 52 -3.02 -1.30 -4.82
C GLY A 52 -2.22 -0.01 -4.66
N ASP A 53 -1.34 0.09 -3.68
CA ASP A 53 -0.43 1.23 -3.53
C ASP A 53 0.55 1.33 -4.69
N ARG A 54 1.09 2.54 -4.87
CA ARG A 54 2.01 2.86 -5.95
C ARG A 54 3.33 3.38 -5.40
N VAL A 55 4.42 2.98 -6.02
CA VAL A 55 5.78 3.43 -5.67
C VAL A 55 6.43 4.11 -6.88
N ARG A 56 7.13 5.19 -6.64
CA ARG A 56 8.03 5.83 -7.60
C ARG A 56 9.40 6.04 -6.95
N TRP A 57 10.42 6.22 -7.78
CA TRP A 57 11.79 6.47 -7.34
C TRP A 57 12.24 7.84 -7.81
N GLN A 58 12.87 8.59 -6.91
CA GLN A 58 13.43 9.90 -7.19
C GLN A 58 14.95 9.85 -7.04
N ASN A 59 15.67 10.23 -8.07
CA ASN A 59 17.12 10.32 -8.03
C ASN A 59 17.55 11.67 -7.46
N VAL A 60 18.19 11.66 -6.29
CA VAL A 60 18.65 12.87 -5.59
C VAL A 60 20.18 13.04 -5.63
N VAL A 61 20.89 12.19 -6.38
CA VAL A 61 22.34 12.27 -6.55
C VAL A 61 22.73 12.58 -8.00
N ALA A 62 24.01 12.82 -8.23
CA ALA A 62 24.53 13.33 -9.52
C ALA A 62 24.81 12.25 -10.59
N ILE A 63 24.47 10.98 -10.31
CA ILE A 63 24.68 9.85 -11.23
C ILE A 63 23.37 9.16 -11.59
N GLN A 64 23.37 8.38 -12.67
CA GLN A 64 22.19 7.67 -13.14
C GLN A 64 21.91 6.43 -12.29
N HIS A 65 20.62 6.15 -12.08
CA HIS A 65 20.14 4.97 -11.39
C HIS A 65 19.00 4.27 -12.16
N THR A 66 18.66 3.05 -11.72
CA THR A 66 17.45 2.34 -12.11
C THR A 66 16.84 1.70 -10.86
N ALA A 67 15.54 1.40 -10.90
CA ALA A 67 14.94 0.41 -10.01
C ALA A 67 14.37 -0.72 -10.87
N THR A 68 14.84 -1.94 -10.65
CA THR A 68 14.53 -3.11 -11.49
C THR A 68 14.23 -4.30 -10.60
N SER A 69 13.07 -4.94 -10.80
CA SER A 69 12.66 -6.13 -10.06
C SER A 69 13.61 -7.30 -10.29
N GLY A 70 13.97 -8.01 -9.22
CA GLY A 70 14.83 -9.18 -9.27
C GLY A 70 15.75 -9.29 -8.06
N THR A 71 16.53 -10.36 -8.04
CA THR A 71 17.48 -10.70 -6.96
C THR A 71 18.87 -10.92 -7.52
N GLU A 72 19.90 -10.74 -6.69
CA GLU A 72 21.30 -11.06 -7.06
C GLU A 72 21.72 -10.41 -8.40
N CYS A 73 21.34 -9.15 -8.60
CA CYS A 73 21.59 -8.37 -9.82
C CYS A 73 20.99 -8.97 -11.11
N THR A 74 20.10 -9.95 -10.98
CA THR A 74 19.40 -10.60 -12.09
C THR A 74 17.96 -10.11 -12.19
N PRO A 75 17.55 -9.45 -13.30
CA PRO A 75 16.19 -8.98 -13.47
C PRO A 75 15.17 -10.14 -13.52
N SER A 76 14.06 -10.00 -12.80
CA SER A 76 12.93 -10.95 -12.88
C SER A 76 12.06 -10.75 -14.14
N GLY A 77 12.19 -9.60 -14.79
CA GLY A 77 11.36 -9.23 -15.94
C GLY A 77 9.99 -8.65 -15.58
N SER A 78 9.64 -8.57 -14.29
CA SER A 78 8.32 -8.09 -13.87
C SER A 78 8.13 -6.60 -14.12
N TRP A 79 9.11 -5.76 -13.76
CA TRP A 79 9.09 -4.32 -14.02
C TRP A 79 10.49 -3.70 -13.94
N THR A 80 10.63 -2.52 -14.53
CA THR A 80 11.80 -1.64 -14.40
C THR A 80 11.37 -0.19 -14.60
N THR A 81 12.03 0.73 -13.93
CA THR A 81 11.81 2.17 -14.15
C THR A 81 12.51 2.69 -15.41
N GLY A 82 13.42 1.89 -15.99
CA GLY A 82 14.42 2.42 -16.90
C GLY A 82 15.45 3.30 -16.18
N ILE A 83 16.20 4.08 -16.95
CA ILE A 83 17.20 5.01 -16.42
C ILE A 83 16.51 6.25 -15.85
N ILE A 84 16.88 6.60 -14.62
CA ILE A 84 16.46 7.84 -13.93
C ILE A 84 17.70 8.73 -13.81
N ASN A 85 17.72 9.84 -14.53
CA ASN A 85 18.82 10.79 -14.48
C ASN A 85 18.79 11.61 -13.18
N PRO A 86 19.92 12.29 -12.85
CA PRO A 86 19.99 13.19 -11.69
C PRO A 86 18.80 14.18 -11.64
N GLY A 87 18.18 14.29 -10.47
CA GLY A 87 17.02 15.15 -10.23
C GLY A 87 15.68 14.66 -10.81
N GLN A 88 15.67 13.56 -11.55
CA GLN A 88 14.45 13.01 -12.15
C GLN A 88 13.73 12.03 -11.22
N THR A 89 12.44 11.83 -11.50
CA THR A 89 11.55 10.88 -10.82
C THR A 89 10.95 9.92 -11.85
N SER A 90 10.83 8.63 -11.50
CA SER A 90 10.20 7.64 -12.36
C SER A 90 8.69 7.84 -12.47
N ALA A 91 8.06 7.16 -13.43
CA ALA A 91 6.64 6.85 -13.35
C ALA A 91 6.33 5.97 -12.13
N TYR A 92 5.06 5.93 -11.72
CA TYR A 92 4.61 5.04 -10.67
C TYR A 92 4.53 3.59 -11.14
N VAL A 93 4.93 2.66 -10.28
CA VAL A 93 4.68 1.22 -10.40
C VAL A 93 3.63 0.84 -9.37
N THR A 94 2.57 0.14 -9.78
CA THR A 94 1.47 -0.30 -8.90
C THR A 94 1.73 -1.73 -8.41
N PHE A 95 1.51 -1.98 -7.12
CA PHE A 95 1.72 -3.27 -6.49
C PHE A 95 0.40 -3.82 -5.94
N ALA A 96 -0.25 -4.72 -6.69
CA ALA A 96 -1.59 -5.23 -6.34
C ALA A 96 -1.55 -6.55 -5.54
N THR A 97 -0.47 -7.32 -5.64
CA THR A 97 -0.38 -8.67 -5.07
C THR A 97 0.44 -8.66 -3.77
N VAL A 98 -0.09 -9.27 -2.71
CA VAL A 98 0.62 -9.47 -1.45
C VAL A 98 1.88 -10.30 -1.66
N GLY A 99 2.98 -9.88 -1.05
CA GLY A 99 4.28 -10.56 -1.15
C GLY A 99 5.45 -9.63 -0.88
N SER A 100 6.65 -10.18 -0.88
CA SER A 100 7.91 -9.43 -0.83
C SER A 100 8.52 -9.41 -2.22
N ILE A 101 8.92 -8.23 -2.66
CA ILE A 101 9.47 -7.99 -4.01
C ILE A 101 10.81 -7.34 -3.85
N ASP A 102 11.86 -8.08 -4.18
CA ASP A 102 13.21 -7.56 -4.25
C ASP A 102 13.42 -6.76 -5.52
N TYR A 103 14.22 -5.71 -5.42
CA TYR A 103 14.64 -4.90 -6.55
C TYR A 103 16.04 -4.34 -6.34
N PHE A 104 16.66 -3.88 -7.41
CA PHE A 104 18.03 -3.39 -7.39
C PHE A 104 18.28 -2.31 -8.44
N CYS A 105 19.38 -1.56 -8.28
CA CYS A 105 19.89 -0.67 -9.31
C CYS A 105 20.85 -1.45 -10.23
N ARG A 106 20.56 -1.50 -11.54
CA ARG A 106 21.36 -2.26 -12.51
C ARG A 106 22.83 -1.77 -12.61
N PHE A 107 23.09 -0.52 -12.25
CA PHE A 107 24.44 0.05 -12.29
C PHE A 107 25.25 -0.19 -11.00
N HIS A 108 24.55 -0.33 -9.84
CA HIS A 108 25.19 -0.31 -8.54
C HIS A 108 24.80 -1.52 -7.66
N CYS A 109 24.18 -2.56 -8.25
CA CYS A 109 23.76 -3.74 -7.52
C CYS A 109 24.94 -4.46 -6.87
N GLU A 110 26.04 -4.64 -7.58
CA GLU A 110 27.26 -5.29 -7.06
C GLU A 110 27.88 -4.51 -5.90
N MET A 111 27.54 -3.23 -5.77
CA MET A 111 27.92 -2.36 -4.63
C MET A 111 26.86 -2.36 -3.52
N GLY A 112 25.84 -3.22 -3.62
CA GLY A 112 24.81 -3.39 -2.59
C GLY A 112 23.59 -2.47 -2.72
N MET A 113 23.40 -1.76 -3.83
CA MET A 113 22.21 -0.93 -4.04
C MET A 113 20.99 -1.79 -4.36
N THR A 114 20.37 -2.31 -3.30
CA THR A 114 19.18 -3.18 -3.33
C THR A 114 18.06 -2.61 -2.47
N GLY A 115 16.82 -3.05 -2.70
CA GLY A 115 15.68 -2.67 -1.89
C GLY A 115 14.59 -3.73 -1.88
N ILE A 116 13.64 -3.60 -0.94
CA ILE A 116 12.53 -4.53 -0.76
C ILE A 116 11.22 -3.76 -0.65
N ILE A 117 10.22 -4.18 -1.39
CA ILE A 117 8.83 -3.73 -1.24
C ILE A 117 8.03 -4.88 -0.65
N ASN A 118 7.54 -4.72 0.57
CA ASN A 118 6.62 -5.66 1.20
C ASN A 118 5.18 -5.19 0.99
N VAL A 119 4.43 -5.89 0.17
CA VAL A 119 3.00 -5.66 0.01
C VAL A 119 2.26 -6.48 1.06
N LYS A 120 1.63 -5.82 2.03
CA LYS A 120 0.95 -6.45 3.17
C LYS A 120 -0.49 -6.01 3.25
N THR A 121 -1.41 -6.94 3.52
CA THR A 121 -2.78 -6.56 3.85
C THR A 121 -2.79 -5.72 5.13
N PRO A 122 -3.48 -4.57 5.16
CA PRO A 122 -3.63 -3.80 6.38
C PRO A 122 -4.24 -4.68 7.47
N THR A 123 -3.57 -4.83 8.59
CA THR A 123 -4.17 -5.45 9.77
C THR A 123 -5.12 -4.43 10.40
N VAL A 124 -6.42 -4.58 10.13
CA VAL A 124 -7.43 -3.84 10.89
C VAL A 124 -7.41 -4.41 12.31
N SER A 125 -6.83 -3.66 13.24
CA SER A 125 -6.95 -4.00 14.66
C SER A 125 -8.42 -3.85 15.07
N THR A 126 -9.18 -4.93 14.98
CA THR A 126 -10.52 -5.01 15.55
C THR A 126 -10.36 -5.13 17.06
N ARG A 127 -10.10 -4.01 17.74
CA ARG A 127 -10.37 -3.96 19.19
C ARG A 127 -11.89 -4.15 19.33
N PRO A 128 -12.36 -5.19 20.01
CA PRO A 128 -13.77 -5.33 20.26
C PRO A 128 -14.22 -4.10 21.07
N VAL A 129 -15.00 -3.24 20.42
CA VAL A 129 -15.61 -2.09 21.13
C VAL A 129 -16.68 -2.70 22.02
N THR A 130 -16.40 -2.79 23.30
CA THR A 130 -17.39 -3.31 24.27
C THR A 130 -18.57 -2.36 24.34
N TRP A 131 -19.77 -2.92 24.55
CA TRP A 131 -21.00 -2.12 24.73
C TRP A 131 -20.84 -1.05 25.83
N SER A 132 -20.00 -1.31 26.84
CA SER A 132 -19.66 -0.35 27.90
C SER A 132 -18.88 0.86 27.35
N ALA A 133 -17.97 0.69 26.41
CA ALA A 133 -17.22 1.79 25.80
C ALA A 133 -18.12 2.67 24.93
N ILE A 134 -19.06 2.07 24.19
CA ILE A 134 -20.06 2.80 23.39
C ILE A 134 -20.96 3.65 24.30
N LYS A 135 -21.46 3.07 25.42
CA LYS A 135 -22.26 3.82 26.42
C LYS A 135 -21.49 4.99 27.03
N ALA A 136 -20.19 4.85 27.28
CA ALA A 136 -19.37 5.93 27.84
C ALA A 136 -19.25 7.11 26.85
N LEU A 137 -19.07 6.86 25.57
CA LEU A 137 -19.03 7.90 24.53
C LEU A 137 -20.38 8.63 24.40
N TYR A 138 -21.49 7.89 24.42
CA TYR A 138 -22.82 8.49 24.36
C TYR A 138 -23.15 9.41 25.55
N ARG A 139 -22.73 9.02 26.74
CA ARG A 139 -22.92 9.85 27.96
C ARG A 139 -22.08 11.12 27.95
N ALA A 140 -20.89 11.10 27.32
CA ALA A 140 -20.02 12.26 27.24
C ALA A 140 -20.51 13.34 26.27
N THR A 141 -21.39 12.97 25.31
CA THR A 141 -21.88 13.87 24.25
C THR A 141 -23.28 14.42 24.51
N THR A 142 -23.97 14.01 25.59
CA THR A 142 -25.32 14.52 25.94
C THR A 142 -25.17 15.69 26.90
N PRO A 143 -25.42 16.96 26.46
CA PRO A 143 -25.43 18.10 27.40
C PRO A 143 -26.59 17.95 28.37
N ARG A 144 -26.38 18.33 29.63
CA ARG A 144 -27.42 18.42 30.65
C ARG A 144 -28.31 19.63 30.43
#